data_df34a82940b07907edcb747fdfa65d6f
#
_entry.id   df34a82940b07907edcb747fdfa65d6f
#
_cell.length_a   1.000
_cell.length_b   1.000
_cell.length_c   1.000
_cell.angle_alpha   90.00
_cell.angle_beta   90.00
_cell.angle_gamma   90.00
#
_symmetry.space_group_name_H-M   'P 1'
#
loop_
_entity.id
_entity.type
_entity.pdbx_description
1 polymer ?
#
loop_
_entity_poly.entity_id
_entity_poly.type
_entity_poly.pdbx_seq_one_letter_code
_entity_poly.pdbx_strand_id
1 'polypeptide(L)'
;MEINQLKAFDYVVRLGSFSKAARHLDLSQPTISIRIKELEKSVGGALFYKAGKNMELTDLGKGFLPYARQALDILTKGVERAQSIQEGKVGEIRVGTLPTFTTGIFSSTVAAIHGNHPDINVEIHTGHNQQLIEMLYDGFIKVGLMTDPIYNSDMKKLHLIEEPLILVAHKTHPLSQLKNRTYTVAEVFEKSNPYILVDWSDESKHWQKTFITYGTDALELPPATALDLVAAGKGVSLLAESFTRNLINDGTIVKLHPVDFPELFRKIAAISLDSEHSLSPAARTFLKIFKQY
;
A
#
# COMPACT_ATOMS: atom_id res chain seq x y z
N MET A 1 -23.18 6.11 36.53
CA MET A 1 -23.63 5.15 35.51
C MET A 1 -22.38 4.49 34.87
N GLU A 2 -22.35 3.16 34.85
CA GLU A 2 -21.21 2.37 34.35
C GLU A 2 -21.64 1.42 33.22
N ILE A 3 -20.68 1.02 32.37
CA ILE A 3 -20.92 0.11 31.25
C ILE A 3 -21.48 -1.23 31.71
N ASN A 4 -20.98 -1.74 32.83
CA ASN A 4 -21.44 -3.01 33.41
C ASN A 4 -22.87 -2.97 33.93
N GLN A 5 -23.37 -1.79 34.31
CA GLN A 5 -24.77 -1.56 34.68
C GLN A 5 -25.66 -1.58 33.45
N LEU A 6 -25.23 -0.94 32.32
CA LEU A 6 -25.94 -0.97 31.06
C LEU A 6 -26.01 -2.38 30.48
N LYS A 7 -24.90 -3.15 30.54
CA LYS A 7 -24.88 -4.56 30.12
C LYS A 7 -25.87 -5.40 30.95
N ALA A 8 -25.84 -5.26 32.27
CA ALA A 8 -26.78 -5.98 33.14
C ALA A 8 -28.23 -5.64 32.80
N PHE A 9 -28.56 -4.37 32.56
CA PHE A 9 -29.87 -3.91 32.17
C PHE A 9 -30.33 -4.55 30.83
N ASP A 10 -29.53 -4.49 29.79
CA ASP A 10 -29.87 -5.06 28.47
C ASP A 10 -30.08 -6.59 28.54
N TYR A 11 -29.24 -7.31 29.29
CA TYR A 11 -29.39 -8.77 29.45
C TYR A 11 -30.62 -9.16 30.28
N VAL A 12 -30.95 -8.38 31.31
CA VAL A 12 -32.21 -8.62 32.06
C VAL A 12 -33.41 -8.41 31.17
N VAL A 13 -33.41 -7.40 30.30
CA VAL A 13 -34.47 -7.16 29.31
C VAL A 13 -34.57 -8.33 28.32
N ARG A 14 -33.46 -8.74 27.72
CA ARG A 14 -33.44 -9.83 26.71
C ARG A 14 -33.89 -11.16 27.24
N LEU A 15 -33.50 -11.48 28.48
CA LEU A 15 -33.74 -12.80 29.10
C LEU A 15 -34.96 -12.84 30.01
N GLY A 16 -35.58 -11.67 30.29
CA GLY A 16 -36.75 -11.53 31.16
C GLY A 16 -36.51 -11.94 32.60
N SER A 17 -35.25 -12.10 33.05
CA SER A 17 -34.93 -12.68 34.37
C SER A 17 -33.53 -12.25 34.82
N PHE A 18 -33.45 -11.77 36.07
CA PHE A 18 -32.20 -11.47 36.75
C PHE A 18 -31.28 -12.68 36.87
N SER A 19 -31.87 -13.85 37.23
CA SER A 19 -31.10 -15.09 37.38
C SER A 19 -30.56 -15.62 36.04
N LYS A 20 -31.29 -15.48 34.95
CA LYS A 20 -30.80 -15.85 33.60
C LYS A 20 -29.72 -14.90 33.16
N ALA A 21 -29.88 -13.59 33.40
CA ALA A 21 -28.87 -12.58 33.08
C ALA A 21 -27.58 -12.81 33.88
N ALA A 22 -27.69 -13.15 35.17
CA ALA A 22 -26.58 -13.48 36.02
C ALA A 22 -25.77 -14.67 35.50
N ARG A 23 -26.43 -15.76 35.14
CA ARG A 23 -25.76 -16.93 34.52
C ARG A 23 -25.10 -16.61 33.21
N HIS A 24 -25.74 -15.80 32.38
CA HIS A 24 -25.17 -15.43 31.06
C HIS A 24 -23.95 -14.53 31.19
N LEU A 25 -23.91 -13.67 32.19
CA LEU A 25 -22.79 -12.74 32.44
C LEU A 25 -21.73 -13.33 33.38
N ASP A 26 -21.88 -14.58 33.80
CA ASP A 26 -20.99 -15.29 34.74
C ASP A 26 -20.87 -14.57 36.11
N LEU A 27 -22.02 -14.10 36.61
CA LEU A 27 -22.14 -13.32 37.84
C LEU A 27 -23.17 -13.92 38.76
N SER A 28 -23.14 -13.50 40.05
CA SER A 28 -24.20 -13.81 40.99
C SER A 28 -25.45 -12.96 40.73
N GLN A 29 -26.64 -13.51 41.01
CA GLN A 29 -27.89 -12.76 40.90
C GLN A 29 -27.92 -11.51 41.80
N PRO A 30 -27.39 -11.53 43.07
CA PRO A 30 -27.25 -10.32 43.86
C PRO A 30 -26.43 -9.23 43.18
N THR A 31 -25.33 -9.60 42.47
CA THR A 31 -24.50 -8.65 41.72
C THR A 31 -25.29 -7.95 40.62
N ILE A 32 -26.10 -8.70 39.85
CA ILE A 32 -26.98 -8.10 38.82
C ILE A 32 -28.00 -7.17 39.49
N SER A 33 -28.61 -7.57 40.60
CA SER A 33 -29.56 -6.73 41.32
C SER A 33 -28.95 -5.41 41.81
N ILE A 34 -27.71 -5.46 42.33
CA ILE A 34 -26.99 -4.24 42.76
C ILE A 34 -26.73 -3.34 41.54
N ARG A 35 -26.23 -3.89 40.44
CA ARG A 35 -25.97 -3.11 39.20
C ARG A 35 -27.21 -2.42 38.66
N ILE A 36 -28.35 -3.09 38.68
CA ILE A 36 -29.63 -2.51 38.26
C ILE A 36 -30.07 -1.42 39.24
N LYS A 37 -30.01 -1.64 40.56
CA LYS A 37 -30.37 -0.59 41.54
C LYS A 37 -29.50 0.67 41.40
N GLU A 38 -28.20 0.51 41.18
CA GLU A 38 -27.30 1.65 40.96
C GLU A 38 -27.62 2.37 39.66
N LEU A 39 -27.98 1.64 38.58
CA LEU A 39 -28.45 2.24 37.34
C LEU A 39 -29.75 3.01 37.55
N GLU A 40 -30.73 2.42 38.22
CA GLU A 40 -32.01 3.04 38.54
C GLU A 40 -31.82 4.33 39.38
N LYS A 41 -30.88 4.29 40.34
CA LYS A 41 -30.48 5.51 41.10
C LYS A 41 -29.90 6.59 40.17
N SER A 42 -29.08 6.19 39.21
CA SER A 42 -28.46 7.14 38.24
C SER A 42 -29.47 7.73 37.24
N VAL A 43 -30.49 6.94 36.86
CA VAL A 43 -31.55 7.35 35.92
C VAL A 43 -32.69 8.11 36.65
N GLY A 44 -32.78 7.96 37.97
CA GLY A 44 -33.74 8.69 38.77
C GLY A 44 -35.08 7.95 38.96
N GLY A 45 -35.14 6.64 38.67
CA GLY A 45 -36.37 5.85 38.90
C GLY A 45 -36.23 4.40 38.53
N ALA A 46 -37.24 3.60 38.89
CA ALA A 46 -37.24 2.18 38.63
C ALA A 46 -37.35 1.90 37.11
N LEU A 47 -36.49 1.02 36.61
CA LEU A 47 -36.46 0.57 35.22
C LEU A 47 -37.27 -0.72 35.01
N PHE A 48 -37.45 -1.50 36.09
CA PHE A 48 -38.21 -2.74 36.08
C PHE A 48 -39.31 -2.73 37.13
N TYR A 49 -40.39 -3.48 36.85
CA TYR A 49 -41.38 -3.87 37.84
C TYR A 49 -41.66 -5.37 37.74
N LYS A 50 -42.20 -5.95 38.79
CA LYS A 50 -42.51 -7.37 38.84
C LYS A 50 -43.94 -7.62 38.29
N ALA A 51 -44.06 -8.32 37.18
CA ALA A 51 -45.31 -8.73 36.59
C ALA A 51 -45.48 -10.26 36.78
N GLY A 52 -46.12 -10.66 37.88
CA GLY A 52 -46.26 -12.08 38.23
C GLY A 52 -44.88 -12.76 38.50
N LYS A 53 -44.52 -13.72 37.63
CA LYS A 53 -43.23 -14.42 37.69
C LYS A 53 -42.12 -13.77 36.87
N ASN A 54 -42.46 -12.80 36.00
CA ASN A 54 -41.54 -12.14 35.12
C ASN A 54 -41.19 -10.73 35.59
N MET A 55 -40.04 -10.23 35.06
CA MET A 55 -39.66 -8.83 35.22
C MET A 55 -39.96 -8.11 33.90
N GLU A 56 -40.68 -7.00 33.98
CA GLU A 56 -41.06 -6.17 32.86
C GLU A 56 -40.50 -4.75 33.00
N LEU A 57 -40.33 -4.05 31.88
CA LEU A 57 -39.87 -2.67 31.88
C LEU A 57 -40.97 -1.71 32.29
N THR A 58 -40.64 -0.77 33.14
CA THR A 58 -41.45 0.46 33.35
C THR A 58 -41.41 1.32 32.10
N ASP A 59 -42.26 2.36 32.05
CA ASP A 59 -42.21 3.31 30.92
C ASP A 59 -40.86 4.07 30.88
N LEU A 60 -40.27 4.35 32.05
CA LEU A 60 -38.91 4.87 32.16
C LEU A 60 -37.88 3.88 31.57
N GLY A 61 -38.00 2.59 31.91
CA GLY A 61 -37.15 1.54 31.36
C GLY A 61 -37.29 1.37 29.85
N LYS A 62 -38.52 1.43 29.30
CA LYS A 62 -38.77 1.42 27.85
C LYS A 62 -38.16 2.62 27.17
N GLY A 63 -38.31 3.82 27.72
CA GLY A 63 -37.73 5.04 27.19
C GLY A 63 -36.20 5.04 27.23
N PHE A 64 -35.58 4.48 28.28
CA PHE A 64 -34.13 4.41 28.45
C PHE A 64 -33.45 3.33 27.62
N LEU A 65 -34.12 2.21 27.34
CA LEU A 65 -33.55 1.03 26.65
C LEU A 65 -32.85 1.35 25.32
N PRO A 66 -33.42 2.13 24.37
CA PRO A 66 -32.76 2.43 23.11
C PRO A 66 -31.44 3.19 23.32
N TYR A 67 -31.37 4.11 24.29
CA TYR A 67 -30.15 4.85 24.58
C TYR A 67 -29.08 3.98 25.23
N ALA A 68 -29.47 3.07 26.14
CA ALA A 68 -28.55 2.11 26.74
C ALA A 68 -27.91 1.20 25.67
N ARG A 69 -28.72 0.70 24.73
CA ARG A 69 -28.24 -0.13 23.60
C ARG A 69 -27.34 0.63 22.65
N GLN A 70 -27.71 1.87 22.31
CA GLN A 70 -26.89 2.71 21.45
C GLN A 70 -25.52 3.00 22.09
N ALA A 71 -25.46 3.27 23.39
CA ALA A 71 -24.20 3.49 24.09
C ALA A 71 -23.30 2.22 24.06
N LEU A 72 -23.88 1.05 24.27
CA LEU A 72 -23.14 -0.23 24.20
C LEU A 72 -22.64 -0.51 22.78
N ASP A 73 -23.45 -0.23 21.75
CA ASP A 73 -23.08 -0.38 20.34
C ASP A 73 -21.91 0.55 19.94
N ILE A 74 -21.97 1.82 20.35
CA ILE A 74 -20.89 2.79 20.10
C ILE A 74 -19.56 2.32 20.71
N LEU A 75 -19.61 1.80 21.95
CA LEU A 75 -18.40 1.28 22.60
C LEU A 75 -17.85 0.04 21.88
N THR A 76 -18.71 -0.88 21.46
CA THR A 76 -18.32 -2.06 20.69
C THR A 76 -17.63 -1.65 19.37
N LYS A 77 -18.24 -0.76 18.61
CA LYS A 77 -17.68 -0.20 17.38
C LYS A 77 -16.34 0.50 17.60
N GLY A 78 -16.20 1.21 18.75
CA GLY A 78 -14.94 1.83 19.12
C GLY A 78 -13.81 0.83 19.34
N VAL A 79 -14.08 -0.29 20.01
CA VAL A 79 -13.11 -1.37 20.21
C VAL A 79 -12.76 -2.05 18.89
N GLU A 80 -13.75 -2.39 18.06
CA GLU A 80 -13.53 -2.98 16.73
C GLU A 80 -12.68 -2.07 15.85
N ARG A 81 -12.94 -0.75 15.87
CA ARG A 81 -12.14 0.23 15.12
C ARG A 81 -10.70 0.28 15.62
N ALA A 82 -10.49 0.29 16.94
CA ALA A 82 -9.14 0.28 17.52
C ALA A 82 -8.37 -0.99 17.14
N GLN A 83 -9.02 -2.16 17.17
CA GLN A 83 -8.43 -3.42 16.71
C GLN A 83 -8.08 -3.38 15.22
N SER A 84 -8.99 -2.88 14.37
CA SER A 84 -8.75 -2.75 12.93
C SER A 84 -7.56 -1.84 12.62
N ILE A 85 -7.38 -0.75 13.38
CA ILE A 85 -6.20 0.11 13.27
C ILE A 85 -4.94 -0.66 13.67
N GLN A 86 -4.97 -1.40 14.79
CA GLN A 86 -3.83 -2.17 15.28
C GLN A 86 -3.42 -3.29 14.32
N GLU A 87 -4.38 -3.91 13.67
CA GLU A 87 -4.18 -4.95 12.64
C GLU A 87 -3.73 -4.37 11.28
N GLY A 88 -3.70 -3.06 11.12
CA GLY A 88 -3.32 -2.40 9.86
C GLY A 88 -4.33 -2.56 8.73
N LYS A 89 -5.58 -2.82 9.07
CA LYS A 89 -6.71 -2.87 8.11
C LYS A 89 -7.26 -1.49 7.79
N VAL A 90 -7.00 -0.54 8.66
CA VAL A 90 -7.49 0.84 8.62
C VAL A 90 -6.33 1.78 8.93
N GLY A 91 -6.26 2.91 8.26
CA GLY A 91 -5.26 3.95 8.54
C GLY A 91 -4.93 4.79 7.33
N GLU A 92 -3.86 5.56 7.46
CA GLU A 92 -3.31 6.41 6.41
C GLU A 92 -1.82 6.10 6.24
N ILE A 93 -1.37 6.06 4.99
CA ILE A 93 0.05 6.03 4.64
C ILE A 93 0.35 7.04 3.55
N ARG A 94 1.39 7.85 3.77
CA ARG A 94 1.99 8.73 2.76
C ARG A 94 3.28 8.10 2.27
N VAL A 95 3.31 7.83 0.96
CA VAL A 95 4.45 7.21 0.27
C VAL A 95 5.02 8.20 -0.73
N GLY A 96 6.33 8.39 -0.68
CA GLY A 96 7.07 9.13 -1.70
C GLY A 96 7.62 8.18 -2.76
N THR A 97 7.62 8.57 -4.02
CA THR A 97 8.19 7.76 -5.10
C THR A 97 8.75 8.63 -6.23
N LEU A 98 9.69 8.09 -6.99
CA LEU A 98 10.13 8.72 -8.22
C LEU A 98 9.01 8.63 -9.28
N PRO A 99 8.86 9.63 -10.16
CA PRO A 99 7.88 9.58 -11.25
C PRO A 99 8.00 8.31 -12.10
N THR A 100 9.21 7.79 -12.28
CA THR A 100 9.49 6.57 -13.07
C THR A 100 9.07 5.27 -12.37
N PHE A 101 8.65 5.32 -11.08
CA PHE A 101 8.20 4.15 -10.31
C PHE A 101 6.69 4.16 -10.03
N THR A 102 5.95 5.11 -10.57
CA THR A 102 4.50 5.21 -10.39
C THR A 102 3.73 4.15 -11.19
N THR A 103 4.38 3.47 -12.12
CA THR A 103 3.82 2.39 -12.95
C THR A 103 4.39 1.01 -12.55
N GLY A 104 3.84 -0.05 -13.11
CA GLY A 104 4.34 -1.41 -12.89
C GLY A 104 4.10 -1.90 -11.46
N ILE A 105 5.16 -2.27 -10.75
CA ILE A 105 5.13 -2.84 -9.39
C ILE A 105 4.38 -1.93 -8.42
N PHE A 106 4.62 -0.62 -8.46
CA PHE A 106 3.99 0.33 -7.56
C PHE A 106 2.48 0.42 -7.77
N SER A 107 2.03 0.57 -9.01
CA SER A 107 0.59 0.61 -9.33
C SER A 107 -0.12 -0.70 -8.95
N SER A 108 0.56 -1.85 -9.12
CA SER A 108 0.05 -3.15 -8.68
C SER A 108 -0.07 -3.23 -7.17
N THR A 109 0.90 -2.69 -6.42
CA THR A 109 0.85 -2.60 -4.95
C THR A 109 -0.34 -1.76 -4.48
N VAL A 110 -0.54 -0.58 -5.08
CA VAL A 110 -1.67 0.31 -4.74
C VAL A 110 -3.01 -0.37 -5.06
N ALA A 111 -3.13 -1.02 -6.21
CA ALA A 111 -4.33 -1.76 -6.58
C ALA A 111 -4.63 -2.92 -5.60
N ALA A 112 -3.60 -3.66 -5.18
CA ALA A 112 -3.74 -4.74 -4.20
C ALA A 112 -4.15 -4.21 -2.81
N ILE A 113 -3.62 -3.05 -2.37
CA ILE A 113 -4.06 -2.41 -1.13
C ILE A 113 -5.53 -1.99 -1.25
N HIS A 114 -5.90 -1.30 -2.31
CA HIS A 114 -7.29 -0.86 -2.50
C HIS A 114 -8.29 -2.03 -2.54
N GLY A 115 -7.90 -3.15 -3.16
CA GLY A 115 -8.73 -4.35 -3.21
C GLY A 115 -8.86 -5.11 -1.89
N ASN A 116 -7.76 -5.24 -1.13
CA ASN A 116 -7.71 -6.08 0.07
C ASN A 116 -7.86 -5.29 1.38
N HIS A 117 -7.57 -3.99 1.36
CA HIS A 117 -7.60 -3.09 2.51
C HIS A 117 -8.22 -1.74 2.13
N PRO A 118 -9.53 -1.70 1.77
CA PRO A 118 -10.19 -0.50 1.23
C PRO A 118 -10.23 0.67 2.23
N ASP A 119 -10.08 0.39 3.52
CA ASP A 119 -10.06 1.39 4.60
C ASP A 119 -8.66 1.97 4.88
N ILE A 120 -7.62 1.56 4.11
CA ILE A 120 -6.32 2.22 4.12
C ILE A 120 -6.32 3.34 3.08
N ASN A 121 -6.18 4.58 3.55
CA ASN A 121 -5.95 5.73 2.67
C ASN A 121 -4.46 5.76 2.28
N VAL A 122 -4.18 5.68 0.97
CA VAL A 122 -2.81 5.78 0.42
C VAL A 122 -2.68 7.11 -0.31
N GLU A 123 -1.83 7.99 0.22
CA GLU A 123 -1.46 9.25 -0.40
C GLU A 123 -0.07 9.12 -1.03
N ILE A 124 0.06 9.50 -2.31
CA ILE A 124 1.28 9.31 -3.09
C ILE A 124 1.86 10.67 -3.48
N HIS A 125 3.14 10.86 -3.14
CA HIS A 125 3.90 12.04 -3.49
C HIS A 125 5.05 11.69 -4.42
N THR A 126 5.23 12.45 -5.48
CA THR A 126 6.33 12.24 -6.42
C THR A 126 7.39 13.33 -6.27
N GLY A 127 8.65 12.93 -6.39
CA GLY A 127 9.79 13.84 -6.32
C GLY A 127 11.06 13.14 -6.74
N HIS A 128 12.16 13.89 -6.88
CA HIS A 128 13.50 13.33 -7.03
C HIS A 128 14.04 12.86 -5.68
N ASN A 129 15.09 12.02 -5.67
CA ASN A 129 15.67 11.45 -4.46
C ASN A 129 15.87 12.50 -3.35
N GLN A 130 16.44 13.67 -3.65
CA GLN A 130 16.68 14.72 -2.66
C GLN A 130 15.37 15.23 -2.05
N GLN A 131 14.34 15.47 -2.85
CA GLN A 131 13.03 15.93 -2.36
C GLN A 131 12.36 14.88 -1.47
N LEU A 132 12.47 13.60 -1.85
CA LEU A 132 11.91 12.49 -1.07
C LEU A 132 12.64 12.34 0.28
N ILE A 133 13.95 12.56 0.31
CA ILE A 133 14.76 12.58 1.53
C ILE A 133 14.27 13.71 2.46
N GLU A 134 14.07 14.91 1.94
CA GLU A 134 13.52 16.05 2.70
C GLU A 134 12.13 15.73 3.26
N MET A 135 11.23 15.18 2.45
CA MET A 135 9.89 14.76 2.88
C MET A 135 9.93 13.69 3.99
N LEU A 136 10.93 12.78 3.98
CA LEU A 136 11.15 11.81 5.05
C LEU A 136 11.59 12.49 6.35
N TYR A 137 12.55 13.42 6.28
CA TYR A 137 13.02 14.18 7.45
C TYR A 137 11.91 15.05 8.07
N ASP A 138 11.09 15.68 7.24
CA ASP A 138 9.93 16.46 7.69
C ASP A 138 8.79 15.57 8.24
N GLY A 139 8.90 14.26 8.12
CA GLY A 139 7.87 13.31 8.51
C GLY A 139 6.60 13.35 7.65
N PHE A 140 6.67 14.07 6.52
CA PHE A 140 5.56 14.21 5.58
C PHE A 140 5.23 12.90 4.88
N ILE A 141 6.25 12.13 4.48
CA ILE A 141 6.12 10.73 4.06
C ILE A 141 6.79 9.82 5.09
N LYS A 142 6.36 8.56 5.15
CA LYS A 142 6.93 7.55 6.04
C LYS A 142 7.75 6.49 5.31
N VAL A 143 7.49 6.29 4.04
CA VAL A 143 8.22 5.39 3.16
C VAL A 143 8.52 6.11 1.85
N GLY A 144 9.76 6.08 1.43
CA GLY A 144 10.23 6.57 0.14
C GLY A 144 10.68 5.42 -0.74
N LEU A 145 10.25 5.38 -2.00
CA LEU A 145 10.73 4.45 -3.01
C LEU A 145 11.70 5.19 -3.93
N MET A 146 12.99 4.86 -3.85
CA MET A 146 14.07 5.62 -4.46
C MET A 146 15.04 4.72 -5.21
N THR A 147 15.80 5.31 -6.15
CA THR A 147 16.92 4.60 -6.79
C THR A 147 18.03 4.35 -5.77
N ASP A 148 18.48 3.12 -5.65
CA ASP A 148 19.67 2.72 -4.88
C ASP A 148 20.92 2.85 -5.77
N PRO A 149 22.10 3.27 -5.26
CA PRO A 149 22.45 3.43 -3.85
C PRO A 149 22.02 4.78 -3.25
N ILE A 150 21.66 4.73 -1.95
CA ILE A 150 21.37 5.92 -1.16
C ILE A 150 22.45 6.11 -0.13
N TYR A 151 23.20 7.20 -0.26
CA TYR A 151 24.34 7.54 0.61
C TYR A 151 23.88 8.42 1.80
N ASN A 152 23.05 7.86 2.68
CA ASN A 152 22.60 8.55 3.88
C ASN A 152 22.49 7.55 5.05
N SER A 153 23.30 7.77 6.10
CA SER A 153 23.42 6.86 7.24
C SER A 153 22.17 6.74 8.10
N ASP A 154 21.31 7.77 8.09
CA ASP A 154 20.09 7.80 8.91
C ASP A 154 18.95 7.02 8.25
N MET A 155 19.07 6.78 6.95
CA MET A 155 18.09 6.07 6.16
C MET A 155 18.21 4.56 6.34
N LYS A 156 17.09 3.93 6.66
CA LYS A 156 16.99 2.47 6.77
C LYS A 156 16.40 1.91 5.49
N LYS A 157 17.18 1.04 4.84
CA LYS A 157 16.70 0.28 3.69
C LYS A 157 15.81 -0.87 4.20
N LEU A 158 14.52 -0.77 3.95
CA LEU A 158 13.51 -1.73 4.40
C LEU A 158 13.32 -2.88 3.40
N HIS A 159 13.54 -2.60 2.12
CA HIS A 159 13.47 -3.58 1.04
C HIS A 159 14.23 -3.08 -0.18
N LEU A 160 14.70 -4.00 -1.01
CA LEU A 160 15.36 -3.73 -2.28
C LEU A 160 14.72 -4.60 -3.37
N ILE A 161 14.33 -3.97 -4.46
CA ILE A 161 13.87 -4.64 -5.69
C ILE A 161 14.91 -4.40 -6.77
N GLU A 162 15.30 -5.45 -7.46
CA GLU A 162 16.12 -5.40 -8.67
C GLU A 162 15.23 -5.64 -9.88
N GLU A 163 15.09 -4.65 -10.72
CA GLU A 163 14.24 -4.72 -11.90
C GLU A 163 15.08 -4.78 -13.17
N PRO A 164 14.86 -5.80 -14.04
CA PRO A 164 15.61 -5.94 -15.27
C PRO A 164 15.46 -4.72 -16.19
N LEU A 165 16.57 -4.30 -16.79
CA LEU A 165 16.61 -3.39 -17.91
C LEU A 165 16.70 -4.20 -19.21
N ILE A 166 15.89 -3.86 -20.19
CA ILE A 166 15.79 -4.58 -21.45
C ILE A 166 15.93 -3.64 -22.64
N LEU A 167 16.58 -4.09 -23.68
CA LEU A 167 16.60 -3.39 -24.95
C LEU A 167 15.29 -3.60 -25.70
N VAL A 168 14.66 -2.51 -26.14
CA VAL A 168 13.37 -2.54 -26.82
C VAL A 168 13.38 -1.69 -28.08
N ALA A 169 12.59 -2.15 -29.05
CA ALA A 169 12.33 -1.45 -30.31
C ALA A 169 10.88 -1.63 -30.75
N HIS A 170 10.40 -0.79 -31.63
CA HIS A 170 9.10 -1.00 -32.27
C HIS A 170 9.10 -2.29 -33.09
N LYS A 171 7.95 -2.97 -33.18
CA LYS A 171 7.81 -4.24 -33.92
C LYS A 171 8.22 -4.19 -35.39
N THR A 172 8.18 -3.00 -36.03
CA THR A 172 8.59 -2.81 -37.42
C THR A 172 10.06 -2.45 -37.58
N HIS A 173 10.80 -2.31 -36.46
CA HIS A 173 12.22 -2.00 -36.51
C HIS A 173 13.01 -3.12 -37.22
N PRO A 174 14.03 -2.83 -38.07
CA PRO A 174 14.78 -3.86 -38.82
C PRO A 174 15.32 -4.98 -37.89
N LEU A 175 15.81 -4.66 -36.72
CA LEU A 175 16.30 -5.65 -35.72
C LEU A 175 15.19 -6.57 -35.20
N SER A 176 13.97 -6.07 -35.12
CA SER A 176 12.80 -6.84 -34.66
C SER A 176 12.33 -7.88 -35.69
N GLN A 177 12.73 -7.73 -36.93
CA GLN A 177 12.36 -8.61 -38.05
C GLN A 177 13.36 -9.75 -38.29
N LEU A 178 14.47 -9.80 -37.55
CA LEU A 178 15.52 -10.82 -37.69
C LEU A 178 15.13 -12.12 -37.00
N LYS A 179 14.27 -12.93 -37.63
CA LYS A 179 13.72 -14.16 -37.00
C LYS A 179 14.74 -15.27 -36.76
N ASN A 180 15.86 -15.33 -37.54
CA ASN A 180 16.81 -16.47 -37.50
C ASN A 180 18.29 -16.02 -37.48
N ARG A 181 18.60 -14.76 -37.23
CA ARG A 181 19.96 -14.23 -37.20
C ARG A 181 20.29 -13.77 -35.77
N THR A 182 21.41 -14.26 -35.25
CA THR A 182 22.03 -13.71 -34.03
C THR A 182 22.64 -12.34 -34.35
N TYR A 183 22.56 -11.40 -33.43
CA TYR A 183 23.19 -10.07 -33.52
C TYR A 183 23.74 -9.67 -32.15
N THR A 184 24.70 -8.76 -32.17
CA THR A 184 25.39 -8.27 -30.98
C THR A 184 24.80 -6.95 -30.49
N VAL A 185 25.18 -6.53 -29.27
CA VAL A 185 24.85 -5.21 -28.73
C VAL A 185 25.42 -4.11 -29.63
N ALA A 186 26.63 -4.24 -30.15
CA ALA A 186 27.24 -3.29 -31.05
C ALA A 186 26.37 -3.08 -32.33
N GLU A 187 25.85 -4.16 -32.94
CA GLU A 187 24.92 -4.08 -34.06
C GLU A 187 23.59 -3.39 -33.72
N VAL A 188 23.13 -3.52 -32.44
CA VAL A 188 21.95 -2.80 -31.98
C VAL A 188 22.20 -1.30 -31.99
N PHE A 189 23.32 -0.84 -31.44
CA PHE A 189 23.66 0.59 -31.42
C PHE A 189 23.90 1.15 -32.83
N GLU A 190 24.56 0.41 -33.70
CA GLU A 190 24.80 0.81 -35.11
C GLU A 190 23.49 0.99 -35.90
N LYS A 191 22.49 0.15 -35.65
CA LYS A 191 21.23 0.11 -36.42
C LYS A 191 20.07 0.81 -35.75
N SER A 192 20.25 1.39 -34.53
CA SER A 192 19.16 1.93 -33.73
C SER A 192 18.48 3.17 -34.29
N ASN A 193 19.16 4.07 -34.89
CA ASN A 193 18.77 5.29 -35.62
C ASN A 193 17.49 6.02 -35.14
N PRO A 194 17.50 6.77 -34.03
CA PRO A 194 18.60 6.92 -33.08
C PRO A 194 18.63 5.85 -32.00
N TYR A 195 19.74 5.75 -31.26
CA TYR A 195 19.76 5.13 -29.96
C TYR A 195 19.29 6.14 -28.92
N ILE A 196 18.35 5.75 -28.06
CA ILE A 196 17.81 6.62 -27.02
C ILE A 196 18.37 6.17 -25.69
N LEU A 197 19.34 6.93 -25.17
CA LEU A 197 19.95 6.72 -23.88
C LEU A 197 19.00 7.18 -22.78
N VAL A 198 18.75 6.30 -21.80
CA VAL A 198 18.04 6.63 -20.57
C VAL A 198 18.95 6.38 -19.38
N ASP A 199 19.01 7.36 -18.49
CA ASP A 199 19.82 7.30 -17.27
C ASP A 199 19.04 6.59 -16.14
N TRP A 200 19.26 5.28 -15.98
CA TRP A 200 18.67 4.48 -14.91
C TRP A 200 19.57 4.38 -13.68
N SER A 201 20.88 4.34 -13.89
CA SER A 201 21.94 4.24 -12.88
C SER A 201 23.28 4.55 -13.51
N ASP A 202 24.28 4.91 -12.71
CA ASP A 202 25.65 5.16 -13.18
C ASP A 202 26.20 3.95 -13.97
N GLU A 203 25.90 2.72 -13.52
CA GLU A 203 26.34 1.49 -14.18
C GLU A 203 25.72 1.36 -15.58
N SER A 204 24.39 1.45 -15.67
CA SER A 204 23.69 1.32 -16.95
C SER A 204 24.01 2.46 -17.90
N LYS A 205 24.17 3.68 -17.40
CA LYS A 205 24.59 4.84 -18.19
C LYS A 205 25.99 4.67 -18.74
N HIS A 206 26.94 4.24 -17.89
CA HIS A 206 28.30 3.98 -18.31
C HIS A 206 28.35 2.90 -19.40
N TRP A 207 27.66 1.79 -19.19
CA TRP A 207 27.56 0.71 -20.15
C TRP A 207 27.00 1.20 -21.52
N GLN A 208 25.90 1.93 -21.54
CA GLN A 208 25.34 2.49 -22.76
C GLN A 208 26.34 3.39 -23.49
N LYS A 209 27.08 4.23 -22.76
CA LYS A 209 28.07 5.15 -23.32
C LYS A 209 29.28 4.44 -23.95
N THR A 210 29.59 3.20 -23.58
CA THR A 210 30.68 2.45 -24.23
C THR A 210 30.41 2.14 -25.70
N PHE A 211 29.14 2.08 -26.10
CA PHE A 211 28.69 1.78 -27.46
C PHE A 211 28.34 3.05 -28.26
N ILE A 212 28.20 4.21 -27.60
CA ILE A 212 27.91 5.49 -28.29
C ILE A 212 29.25 6.11 -28.71
N THR A 213 29.62 5.95 -29.99
CA THR A 213 30.85 6.47 -30.55
C THR A 213 30.58 7.72 -31.42
N TYR A 214 31.67 8.36 -31.89
CA TYR A 214 31.54 9.48 -32.83
C TYR A 214 30.83 9.02 -34.11
N GLY A 215 29.70 9.65 -34.44
CA GLY A 215 28.84 9.27 -35.55
C GLY A 215 27.64 8.39 -35.21
N THR A 216 27.52 7.91 -33.99
CA THR A 216 26.29 7.28 -33.51
C THR A 216 25.21 8.35 -33.32
N ASP A 217 24.07 8.19 -33.99
CA ASP A 217 22.89 9.04 -33.73
C ASP A 217 22.28 8.63 -32.38
N ALA A 218 22.50 9.46 -31.36
CA ALA A 218 22.06 9.16 -29.99
C ALA A 218 21.42 10.39 -29.34
N LEU A 219 20.32 10.12 -28.60
CA LEU A 219 19.57 11.12 -27.83
C LEU A 219 19.59 10.69 -26.34
N GLU A 220 19.85 11.61 -25.42
CA GLU A 220 19.69 11.36 -23.99
C GLU A 220 18.34 11.95 -23.54
N LEU A 221 17.39 11.10 -23.13
CA LEU A 221 16.00 11.50 -22.87
C LEU A 221 15.46 10.89 -21.55
N PRO A 222 14.46 11.55 -20.94
CA PRO A 222 13.71 10.94 -19.83
C PRO A 222 13.00 9.65 -20.26
N PRO A 223 12.79 8.69 -19.32
CA PRO A 223 12.22 7.37 -19.63
C PRO A 223 10.88 7.40 -20.37
N ALA A 224 9.96 8.28 -19.98
CA ALA A 224 8.63 8.38 -20.62
C ALA A 224 8.76 8.82 -22.10
N THR A 225 9.55 9.85 -22.36
CA THR A 225 9.80 10.34 -23.74
C THR A 225 10.51 9.28 -24.57
N ALA A 226 11.46 8.54 -23.98
CA ALA A 226 12.13 7.43 -24.67
C ALA A 226 11.14 6.33 -25.06
N LEU A 227 10.25 5.94 -24.16
CA LEU A 227 9.22 4.93 -24.43
C LEU A 227 8.27 5.38 -25.56
N ASP A 228 7.81 6.64 -25.52
CA ASP A 228 6.93 7.20 -26.56
C ASP A 228 7.58 7.20 -27.94
N LEU A 229 8.87 7.58 -28.03
CA LEU A 229 9.61 7.55 -29.31
C LEU A 229 9.81 6.12 -29.80
N VAL A 230 10.18 5.18 -28.94
CA VAL A 230 10.30 3.77 -29.32
C VAL A 230 8.95 3.21 -29.80
N ALA A 231 7.85 3.52 -29.12
CA ALA A 231 6.51 3.11 -29.52
C ALA A 231 6.08 3.72 -30.87
N ALA A 232 6.55 4.94 -31.18
CA ALA A 232 6.34 5.58 -32.44
C ALA A 232 7.30 5.08 -33.56
N GLY A 233 8.13 4.10 -33.31
CA GLY A 233 9.10 3.55 -34.27
C GLY A 233 10.32 4.44 -34.50
N LYS A 234 10.67 5.30 -33.57
CA LYS A 234 11.74 6.28 -33.65
C LYS A 234 12.94 5.88 -32.77
N GLY A 235 13.51 4.72 -33.03
CA GLY A 235 14.75 4.29 -32.40
C GLY A 235 14.64 3.07 -31.46
N VAL A 236 15.71 2.85 -30.71
CA VAL A 236 15.90 1.76 -29.77
C VAL A 236 16.32 2.33 -28.42
N SER A 237 15.88 1.76 -27.32
CA SER A 237 16.25 2.21 -25.97
C SER A 237 16.43 1.05 -25.01
N LEU A 238 17.20 1.28 -23.95
CA LEU A 238 17.28 0.42 -22.76
C LEU A 238 16.25 0.92 -21.75
N LEU A 239 15.20 0.14 -21.52
CA LEU A 239 14.08 0.51 -20.62
C LEU A 239 13.85 -0.56 -19.56
N ALA A 240 13.26 -0.14 -18.43
CA ALA A 240 12.86 -1.06 -17.39
C ALA A 240 11.69 -1.96 -17.84
N GLU A 241 11.75 -3.24 -17.51
CA GLU A 241 10.80 -4.25 -18.01
C GLU A 241 9.36 -3.93 -17.61
N SER A 242 9.10 -3.53 -16.35
CA SER A 242 7.73 -3.18 -15.92
C SER A 242 7.17 -1.95 -16.65
N PHE A 243 8.06 -1.03 -17.00
CA PHE A 243 7.70 0.20 -17.71
C PHE A 243 7.25 -0.05 -19.15
N THR A 244 7.73 -1.15 -19.77
CA THR A 244 7.44 -1.53 -21.16
C THR A 244 6.35 -2.59 -21.28
N ARG A 245 5.93 -3.20 -20.18
CA ARG A 245 5.09 -4.42 -20.16
C ARG A 245 3.81 -4.31 -20.99
N ASN A 246 3.08 -3.20 -20.89
CA ASN A 246 1.82 -3.04 -21.62
C ASN A 246 2.04 -3.01 -23.14
N LEU A 247 3.06 -2.27 -23.62
CA LEU A 247 3.37 -2.17 -25.04
C LEU A 247 4.02 -3.44 -25.61
N ILE A 248 4.67 -4.25 -24.77
CA ILE A 248 5.14 -5.57 -25.17
C ILE A 248 3.95 -6.54 -25.28
N ASN A 249 3.03 -6.53 -24.33
CA ASN A 249 1.87 -7.41 -24.31
C ASN A 249 0.91 -7.14 -25.48
N ASP A 250 0.73 -5.89 -25.90
CA ASP A 250 -0.10 -5.53 -27.05
C ASP A 250 0.66 -5.65 -28.39
N GLY A 251 1.95 -5.99 -28.33
CA GLY A 251 2.79 -6.21 -29.49
C GLY A 251 3.21 -4.94 -30.24
N THR A 252 3.09 -3.75 -29.63
CA THR A 252 3.56 -2.48 -30.23
C THR A 252 5.08 -2.42 -30.26
N ILE A 253 5.73 -2.82 -29.17
CA ILE A 253 7.19 -2.94 -29.06
C ILE A 253 7.59 -4.36 -28.76
N VAL A 254 8.85 -4.68 -29.04
CA VAL A 254 9.41 -6.00 -28.78
C VAL A 254 10.74 -5.88 -28.04
N LYS A 255 11.03 -6.89 -27.21
CA LYS A 255 12.33 -7.06 -26.57
C LYS A 255 13.35 -7.55 -27.61
N LEU A 256 14.48 -6.89 -27.67
CA LEU A 256 15.63 -7.31 -28.47
C LEU A 256 16.52 -8.26 -27.64
N HIS A 257 17.08 -9.27 -28.29
CA HIS A 257 17.89 -10.29 -27.65
C HIS A 257 19.28 -10.42 -28.31
N PRO A 258 20.17 -9.44 -28.18
CA PRO A 258 21.54 -9.60 -28.63
C PRO A 258 22.26 -10.65 -27.77
N VAL A 259 23.16 -11.43 -28.42
CA VAL A 259 23.80 -12.60 -27.79
C VAL A 259 24.79 -12.26 -26.67
N ASP A 260 25.28 -11.05 -26.66
CA ASP A 260 26.27 -10.51 -25.71
C ASP A 260 25.67 -9.45 -24.77
N PHE A 261 24.33 -9.44 -24.62
CA PHE A 261 23.68 -8.48 -23.72
C PHE A 261 23.90 -8.91 -22.26
N PRO A 262 24.49 -8.04 -21.43
CA PRO A 262 24.68 -8.33 -20.01
C PRO A 262 23.36 -8.22 -19.25
N GLU A 263 23.29 -8.85 -18.09
CA GLU A 263 22.20 -8.61 -17.15
C GLU A 263 22.36 -7.26 -16.48
N LEU A 264 21.48 -6.31 -16.82
CA LEU A 264 21.43 -4.98 -16.23
C LEU A 264 20.15 -4.80 -15.43
N PHE A 265 20.27 -4.15 -14.29
CA PHE A 265 19.14 -3.91 -13.40
C PHE A 265 19.10 -2.44 -12.97
N ARG A 266 17.90 -1.93 -12.78
CA ARG A 266 17.72 -0.77 -11.89
C ARG A 266 17.36 -1.26 -10.49
N LYS A 267 17.86 -0.58 -9.47
CA LYS A 267 17.64 -0.93 -8.08
C LYS A 267 16.72 0.08 -7.43
N ILE A 268 15.61 -0.40 -6.85
CA ILE A 268 14.61 0.40 -6.17
C ILE A 268 14.62 0.01 -4.71
N ALA A 269 14.94 0.95 -3.82
CA ALA A 269 14.92 0.73 -2.39
C ALA A 269 13.69 1.37 -1.74
N ALA A 270 13.00 0.62 -0.91
CA ALA A 270 12.05 1.17 0.05
C ALA A 270 12.83 1.67 1.27
N ILE A 271 12.74 2.97 1.55
CA ILE A 271 13.54 3.68 2.55
C ILE A 271 12.63 4.32 3.59
N SER A 272 13.09 4.37 4.83
CA SER A 272 12.47 5.12 5.92
C SER A 272 13.52 5.60 6.91
N LEU A 273 13.22 6.60 7.72
CA LEU A 273 14.01 6.94 8.92
C LEU A 273 13.73 5.96 10.06
N ASP A 274 12.53 5.38 10.06
CA ASP A 274 12.07 4.44 11.08
C ASP A 274 12.45 3.00 10.71
N SER A 275 12.63 2.14 11.74
CA SER A 275 12.67 0.70 11.50
C SER A 275 11.28 0.17 11.09
N GLU A 276 11.22 -0.94 10.37
CA GLU A 276 9.94 -1.51 9.92
C GLU A 276 8.96 -1.74 11.08
N HIS A 277 9.45 -2.17 12.25
CA HIS A 277 8.63 -2.39 13.45
C HIS A 277 8.04 -1.10 14.04
N SER A 278 8.72 0.04 13.84
CA SER A 278 8.29 1.36 14.34
C SER A 278 7.29 2.05 13.41
N LEU A 279 7.11 1.55 12.20
CA LEU A 279 6.14 2.08 11.25
C LEU A 279 4.70 1.81 11.71
N SER A 280 3.78 2.66 11.27
CA SER A 280 2.35 2.43 11.50
C SER A 280 1.89 1.09 10.92
N PRO A 281 0.83 0.47 11.47
CA PRO A 281 0.29 -0.78 10.94
C PRO A 281 -0.06 -0.70 9.44
N ALA A 282 -0.65 0.41 8.98
CA ALA A 282 -0.94 0.63 7.56
C ALA A 282 0.33 0.68 6.69
N ALA A 283 1.41 1.32 7.18
CA ALA A 283 2.69 1.37 6.47
C ALA A 283 3.35 -0.02 6.38
N ARG A 284 3.24 -0.83 7.44
CA ARG A 284 3.70 -2.23 7.42
C ARG A 284 2.89 -3.08 6.43
N THR A 285 1.57 -2.87 6.36
CA THR A 285 0.71 -3.54 5.37
C THR A 285 1.13 -3.19 3.95
N PHE A 286 1.38 -1.90 3.67
CA PHE A 286 1.92 -1.45 2.38
C PHE A 286 3.24 -2.16 2.03
N LEU A 287 4.21 -2.15 2.94
CA LEU A 287 5.51 -2.78 2.73
C LEU A 287 5.39 -4.30 2.52
N LYS A 288 4.52 -4.97 3.28
CA LYS A 288 4.27 -6.40 3.12
C LYS A 288 3.76 -6.76 1.72
N ILE A 289 2.86 -5.94 1.17
CA ILE A 289 2.34 -6.14 -0.18
C ILE A 289 3.42 -5.78 -1.22
N PHE A 290 4.13 -4.67 -1.02
CA PHE A 290 5.21 -4.23 -1.91
C PHE A 290 6.34 -5.27 -2.03
N LYS A 291 6.68 -5.98 -0.94
CA LYS A 291 7.70 -7.04 -0.90
C LYS A 291 7.33 -8.31 -1.66
N GLN A 292 6.10 -8.45 -2.15
CA GLN A 292 5.66 -9.63 -2.92
C GLN A 292 6.07 -9.56 -4.39
N TYR A 293 6.56 -8.44 -4.82
CA TYR A 293 7.05 -8.17 -6.17
C TYR A 293 8.58 -8.15 -6.21
#